data_a46600d5676d33f6e290b18a87ab3327
#
_entry.id   a46600d5676d33f6e290b18a87ab3327
#
_cell.length_a   1.000
_cell.length_b   1.000
_cell.length_c   1.000
_cell.angle_alpha   90.00
_cell.angle_beta   90.00
_cell.angle_gamma   90.00
#
_symmetry.space_group_name_H-M   'P 1'
#
loop_
_entity.id
_entity.type
_entity.pdbx_description
1 polymer ?
#
loop_
_entity_poly.entity_id
_entity_poly.type
_entity_poly.pdbx_seq_one_letter_code
_entity_poly.pdbx_strand_id
1 'polypeptide(L)'
;LEVSDAVRESLIETMAPAELKAAAESLDADELADLAPDLPPEVIEDVFQSLDSEGRDQLRAAMSYPEDSVGALMDFDMVTVREDVTLEVVLRYLRLFDELPDHTDKLFVIDRDDHLKGILSLESLLINDPETLVADVMRKEPVISFTPEDEADDAAQAFERYDLVSAPVID
;
A
#
# COMPACT_ATOMS: atom_id res chain seq x y z
N LEU A 1 -13.70 -8.96 -1.33
CA LEU A 1 -15.11 -9.07 -1.77
C LEU A 1 -15.57 -7.68 -2.17
N GLU A 2 -15.48 -7.34 -3.45
CA GLU A 2 -16.12 -6.13 -3.98
C GLU A 2 -17.63 -6.25 -3.75
N VAL A 3 -18.10 -5.45 -2.82
CA VAL A 3 -19.52 -5.24 -2.60
C VAL A 3 -19.96 -4.25 -3.67
N SER A 4 -21.00 -4.55 -4.44
CA SER A 4 -21.50 -3.61 -5.45
C SER A 4 -21.90 -2.27 -4.80
N ASP A 5 -21.70 -1.16 -5.49
CA ASP A 5 -21.97 0.20 -5.00
C ASP A 5 -23.35 0.34 -4.35
N ALA A 6 -24.37 -0.29 -4.95
CA ALA A 6 -25.73 -0.28 -4.41
C ALA A 6 -25.86 -0.98 -3.03
N VAL A 7 -25.03 -2.00 -2.75
CA VAL A 7 -25.01 -2.66 -1.45
C VAL A 7 -24.22 -1.83 -0.45
N ARG A 8 -23.12 -1.20 -0.90
CA ARG A 8 -22.30 -0.28 -0.11
C ARG A 8 -23.12 0.91 0.38
N GLU A 9 -23.81 1.61 -0.52
CA GLU A 9 -24.71 2.70 -0.17
C GLU A 9 -25.80 2.27 0.85
N SER A 10 -26.43 1.11 0.61
CA SER A 10 -27.47 0.60 1.51
C SER A 10 -26.92 0.24 2.89
N LEU A 11 -25.69 -0.24 3.01
CA LEU A 11 -25.04 -0.51 4.28
C LEU A 11 -24.75 0.80 5.03
N ILE A 12 -24.19 1.79 4.36
CA ILE A 12 -23.89 3.11 4.92
C ILE A 12 -25.16 3.77 5.45
N GLU A 13 -26.27 3.74 4.70
CA GLU A 13 -27.56 4.30 5.12
C GLU A 13 -28.17 3.61 6.34
N THR A 14 -27.87 2.33 6.58
CA THR A 14 -28.46 1.54 7.67
C THR A 14 -27.62 1.51 8.94
N MET A 15 -26.32 1.82 8.86
CA MET A 15 -25.42 1.83 10.02
C MET A 15 -25.60 3.07 10.88
N ALA A 16 -25.42 2.91 12.19
CA ALA A 16 -25.37 4.07 13.07
C ALA A 16 -24.06 4.86 12.87
N PRO A 17 -24.03 6.20 13.03
CA PRO A 17 -22.83 7.02 12.84
C PRO A 17 -21.60 6.53 13.62
N ALA A 18 -21.80 5.99 14.82
CA ALA A 18 -20.71 5.43 15.62
C ALA A 18 -20.15 4.12 15.05
N GLU A 19 -20.98 3.32 14.40
CA GLU A 19 -20.55 2.08 13.72
C GLU A 19 -19.83 2.40 12.41
N LEU A 20 -20.34 3.37 11.65
CA LEU A 20 -19.67 3.89 10.45
C LEU A 20 -18.29 4.45 10.77
N LYS A 21 -18.19 5.25 11.83
CA LYS A 21 -16.92 5.79 12.28
C LYS A 21 -15.93 4.67 12.65
N ALA A 22 -16.35 3.70 13.45
CA ALA A 22 -15.49 2.59 13.86
C ALA A 22 -15.06 1.72 12.68
N ALA A 23 -15.93 1.51 11.68
CA ALA A 23 -15.59 0.82 10.46
C ALA A 23 -14.57 1.62 9.63
N ALA A 24 -14.79 2.91 9.44
CA ALA A 24 -13.90 3.78 8.67
C ALA A 24 -12.52 3.96 9.34
N GLU A 25 -12.45 3.97 10.68
CA GLU A 25 -11.17 4.01 11.42
C GLU A 25 -10.33 2.71 11.28
N SER A 26 -10.90 1.63 10.75
CA SER A 26 -10.21 0.37 10.52
C SER A 26 -9.75 0.18 9.06
N LEU A 27 -10.06 1.14 8.18
CA LEU A 27 -9.68 1.12 6.78
C LEU A 27 -8.32 1.79 6.57
N ASP A 28 -7.59 1.31 5.57
CA ASP A 28 -6.39 1.96 5.09
C ASP A 28 -6.70 3.27 4.33
N ALA A 29 -5.70 4.07 4.05
CA ALA A 29 -5.90 5.42 3.51
C ALA A 29 -6.55 5.43 2.11
N ASP A 30 -6.21 4.47 1.26
CA ASP A 30 -6.78 4.27 -0.08
C ASP A 30 -8.23 3.78 -0.01
N GLU A 31 -8.51 2.77 0.83
CA GLU A 31 -9.86 2.27 1.08
C GLU A 31 -10.79 3.38 1.63
N LEU A 32 -10.25 4.18 2.56
CA LEU A 32 -10.98 5.30 3.13
C LEU A 32 -11.21 6.41 2.11
N ALA A 33 -10.24 6.66 1.21
CA ALA A 33 -10.40 7.63 0.12
C ALA A 33 -11.47 7.20 -0.88
N ASP A 34 -11.53 5.91 -1.24
CA ASP A 34 -12.58 5.35 -2.11
C ASP A 34 -13.98 5.43 -1.47
N LEU A 35 -14.04 5.24 -0.17
CA LEU A 35 -15.31 5.28 0.57
C LEU A 35 -15.77 6.71 0.91
N ALA A 36 -14.86 7.67 0.97
CA ALA A 36 -15.12 9.03 1.44
C ALA A 36 -16.29 9.75 0.71
N PRO A 37 -16.47 9.63 -0.62
CA PRO A 37 -17.62 10.25 -1.31
C PRO A 37 -18.98 9.76 -0.82
N ASP A 38 -19.06 8.53 -0.32
CA ASP A 38 -20.30 7.89 0.13
C ASP A 38 -20.57 8.11 1.62
N LEU A 39 -19.58 8.54 2.39
CA LEU A 39 -19.70 8.77 3.81
C LEU A 39 -20.33 10.13 4.15
N PRO A 40 -21.12 10.23 5.22
CA PRO A 40 -21.54 11.52 5.75
C PRO A 40 -20.34 12.42 6.09
N PRO A 41 -20.38 13.72 5.74
CA PRO A 41 -19.26 14.65 5.98
C PRO A 41 -18.79 14.68 7.45
N GLU A 42 -19.72 14.50 8.38
CA GLU A 42 -19.43 14.47 9.82
C GLU A 42 -18.57 13.26 10.21
N VAL A 43 -18.79 12.10 9.56
CA VAL A 43 -18.02 10.88 9.79
C VAL A 43 -16.61 11.05 9.25
N ILE A 44 -16.47 11.59 8.03
CA ILE A 44 -15.15 11.84 7.41
C ILE A 44 -14.34 12.80 8.27
N GLU A 45 -14.95 13.88 8.76
CA GLU A 45 -14.25 14.85 9.62
C GLU A 45 -13.78 14.21 10.92
N ASP A 46 -14.63 13.40 11.56
CA ASP A 46 -14.30 12.68 12.78
C ASP A 46 -13.17 11.67 12.57
N VAL A 47 -13.19 10.91 11.48
CA VAL A 47 -12.12 9.96 11.12
C VAL A 47 -10.82 10.71 10.83
N PHE A 48 -10.88 11.76 10.03
CA PHE A 48 -9.72 12.61 9.73
C PHE A 48 -9.06 13.20 10.99
N GLN A 49 -9.85 13.53 12.01
CA GLN A 49 -9.33 14.01 13.28
C GLN A 49 -8.71 12.89 14.14
N SER A 50 -9.16 11.63 13.98
CA SER A 50 -8.64 10.48 14.73
C SER A 50 -7.30 9.99 14.17
N LEU A 51 -7.03 10.19 12.88
CA LEU A 51 -5.77 9.82 12.23
C LEU A 51 -4.58 10.60 12.81
N ASP A 52 -3.41 10.00 12.79
CA ASP A 52 -2.15 10.67 13.07
C ASP A 52 -1.74 11.60 11.90
N SER A 53 -0.55 12.21 11.97
CA SER A 53 -0.11 13.13 10.90
C SER A 53 0.16 12.42 9.58
N GLU A 54 0.69 11.20 9.65
CA GLU A 54 1.03 10.39 8.47
C GLU A 54 -0.23 9.91 7.76
N GLY A 55 -1.16 9.30 8.49
CA GLY A 55 -2.45 8.85 7.92
C GLY A 55 -3.27 10.00 7.32
N ARG A 56 -3.23 11.21 7.93
CA ARG A 56 -3.88 12.39 7.33
C ARG A 56 -3.23 12.83 6.02
N ASP A 57 -1.90 12.74 5.92
CA ASP A 57 -1.19 13.13 4.69
C ASP A 57 -1.39 12.10 3.59
N GLN A 58 -1.43 10.80 3.92
CA GLN A 58 -1.76 9.70 3.02
C GLN A 58 -3.20 9.83 2.48
N LEU A 59 -4.19 10.03 3.36
CA LEU A 59 -5.57 10.21 2.95
C LEU A 59 -5.75 11.43 2.04
N ARG A 60 -5.09 12.55 2.35
CA ARG A 60 -5.12 13.73 1.46
C ARG A 60 -4.48 13.44 0.11
N ALA A 61 -3.38 12.71 0.10
CA ALA A 61 -2.72 12.31 -1.14
C ALA A 61 -3.66 11.44 -1.98
N ALA A 62 -4.21 10.36 -1.43
CA ALA A 62 -5.16 9.48 -2.11
C ALA A 62 -6.35 10.25 -2.70
N MET A 63 -6.97 11.12 -1.90
CA MET A 63 -8.11 11.95 -2.35
C MET A 63 -7.74 13.06 -3.36
N SER A 64 -6.45 13.33 -3.58
CA SER A 64 -5.99 14.37 -4.51
C SER A 64 -5.80 13.85 -5.94
N TYR A 65 -5.70 12.54 -6.12
CA TYR A 65 -5.53 11.92 -7.43
C TYR A 65 -6.86 11.75 -8.16
N PRO A 66 -6.86 11.72 -9.50
CA PRO A 66 -8.05 11.35 -10.28
C PRO A 66 -8.49 9.91 -9.95
N GLU A 67 -9.80 9.67 -9.89
CA GLU A 67 -10.38 8.35 -9.56
C GLU A 67 -9.89 7.22 -10.46
N ASP A 68 -9.59 7.51 -11.73
CA ASP A 68 -9.10 6.54 -12.72
C ASP A 68 -7.57 6.41 -12.75
N SER A 69 -6.86 6.95 -11.75
CA SER A 69 -5.40 6.91 -11.69
C SER A 69 -4.88 5.87 -10.70
N VAL A 70 -3.63 5.43 -10.92
CA VAL A 70 -2.92 4.55 -9.99
C VAL A 70 -2.81 5.19 -8.61
N GLY A 71 -2.62 6.51 -8.54
CA GLY A 71 -2.49 7.24 -7.29
C GLY A 71 -3.72 7.18 -6.39
N ALA A 72 -4.92 7.04 -6.97
CA ALA A 72 -6.16 6.88 -6.20
C ALA A 72 -6.35 5.46 -5.65
N LEU A 73 -5.65 4.47 -6.23
CA LEU A 73 -5.77 3.05 -5.90
C LEU A 73 -4.52 2.49 -5.22
N MET A 74 -3.47 3.30 -5.04
CA MET A 74 -2.22 2.82 -4.44
C MET A 74 -2.36 2.68 -2.93
N ASP A 75 -1.91 1.55 -2.42
CA ASP A 75 -1.70 1.32 -1.01
C ASP A 75 -0.41 2.06 -0.56
N PHE A 76 -0.47 2.76 0.56
CA PHE A 76 0.67 3.45 1.15
C PHE A 76 1.47 2.55 2.09
N ASP A 77 0.90 1.42 2.49
CA ASP A 77 1.53 0.48 3.39
C ASP A 77 2.43 -0.48 2.63
N MET A 78 3.72 -0.21 2.66
CA MET A 78 4.74 -1.03 2.02
C MET A 78 5.94 -1.25 2.94
N VAL A 79 6.65 -2.36 2.73
CA VAL A 79 7.91 -2.61 3.44
C VAL A 79 9.08 -2.30 2.53
N THR A 80 9.87 -1.31 2.92
CA THR A 80 11.14 -0.97 2.27
C THR A 80 12.32 -1.42 3.11
N VAL A 81 13.40 -1.84 2.44
CA VAL A 81 14.66 -2.23 3.07
C VAL A 81 15.85 -1.65 2.32
N ARG A 82 16.97 -1.54 3.04
CA ARG A 82 18.20 -0.98 2.48
C ARG A 82 19.04 -2.05 1.80
N GLU A 83 19.66 -1.70 0.67
CA GLU A 83 20.58 -2.61 -0.03
C GLU A 83 21.84 -2.95 0.77
N ASP A 84 22.27 -2.06 1.67
CA ASP A 84 23.52 -2.14 2.43
C ASP A 84 23.38 -2.87 3.80
N VAL A 85 22.26 -3.54 4.05
CA VAL A 85 22.05 -4.36 5.24
C VAL A 85 22.06 -5.86 4.93
N THR A 86 22.27 -6.69 5.95
CA THR A 86 22.19 -8.16 5.82
C THR A 86 20.75 -8.66 5.91
N LEU A 87 20.50 -9.87 5.40
CA LEU A 87 19.20 -10.52 5.50
C LEU A 87 18.79 -10.76 6.96
N GLU A 88 19.74 -10.96 7.88
CA GLU A 88 19.46 -11.05 9.32
C GLU A 88 18.83 -9.76 9.85
N VAL A 89 19.35 -8.61 9.43
CA VAL A 89 18.79 -7.29 9.81
C VAL A 89 17.38 -7.14 9.28
N VAL A 90 17.15 -7.54 8.02
CA VAL A 90 15.81 -7.52 7.41
C VAL A 90 14.85 -8.41 8.19
N LEU A 91 15.23 -9.65 8.50
CA LEU A 91 14.39 -10.56 9.29
C LEU A 91 14.06 -10.02 10.68
N ARG A 92 15.01 -9.34 11.33
CA ARG A 92 14.76 -8.69 12.62
C ARG A 92 13.81 -7.50 12.48
N TYR A 93 13.95 -6.73 11.41
CA TYR A 93 13.06 -5.61 11.11
C TYR A 93 11.64 -6.08 10.88
N LEU A 94 11.43 -7.10 10.05
CA LEU A 94 10.09 -7.67 9.80
C LEU A 94 9.41 -8.20 11.06
N ARG A 95 10.18 -8.68 12.04
CA ARG A 95 9.64 -9.16 13.33
C ARG A 95 9.21 -8.05 14.29
N LEU A 96 9.45 -6.79 13.95
CA LEU A 96 8.94 -5.64 14.72
C LEU A 96 7.50 -5.28 14.34
N PHE A 97 7.03 -5.74 13.19
CA PHE A 97 5.65 -5.58 12.80
C PHE A 97 4.79 -6.61 13.54
N ASP A 98 3.67 -6.18 14.09
CA ASP A 98 2.64 -7.07 14.62
C ASP A 98 1.95 -7.82 13.47
N GLU A 99 1.73 -7.15 12.34
CA GLU A 99 1.19 -7.66 11.10
C GLU A 99 1.91 -6.98 9.92
N LEU A 100 2.21 -7.74 8.86
CA LEU A 100 2.78 -7.16 7.64
C LEU A 100 1.66 -6.59 6.77
N PRO A 101 1.95 -5.56 5.95
CA PRO A 101 0.98 -5.07 4.98
C PRO A 101 0.41 -6.19 4.13
N ASP A 102 -0.85 -6.07 3.76
CA ASP A 102 -1.54 -7.04 2.93
C ASP A 102 -0.77 -7.28 1.61
N HIS A 103 -0.86 -8.49 1.09
CA HIS A 103 -0.21 -8.88 -0.16
C HIS A 103 1.32 -8.73 -0.20
N THR A 104 2.01 -8.64 0.96
CA THR A 104 3.48 -8.60 1.02
C THR A 104 4.08 -9.91 0.50
N ASP A 105 4.44 -9.96 -0.78
CA ASP A 105 5.15 -11.06 -1.44
C ASP A 105 6.65 -10.80 -1.62
N LYS A 106 7.03 -9.53 -1.57
CA LYS A 106 8.39 -9.01 -1.73
C LYS A 106 8.58 -7.73 -0.93
N LEU A 107 9.84 -7.36 -0.75
CA LEU A 107 10.25 -6.11 -0.12
C LEU A 107 10.89 -5.22 -1.19
N PHE A 108 10.60 -3.93 -1.15
CA PHE A 108 11.23 -2.97 -2.05
C PHE A 108 12.58 -2.52 -1.50
N VAL A 109 13.62 -2.63 -2.32
CA VAL A 109 14.98 -2.26 -1.91
C VAL A 109 15.29 -0.86 -2.38
N ILE A 110 15.66 0.00 -1.43
CA ILE A 110 15.95 1.42 -1.67
C ILE A 110 17.39 1.77 -1.28
N ASP A 111 17.90 2.86 -1.84
CA ASP A 111 19.17 3.46 -1.42
C ASP A 111 18.96 4.49 -0.29
N ARG A 112 19.99 5.31 -0.02
CA ARG A 112 19.96 6.33 1.05
C ARG A 112 19.15 7.59 0.70
N ASP A 113 18.80 7.73 -0.54
CA ASP A 113 18.02 8.84 -1.07
C ASP A 113 16.60 8.37 -1.48
N ASP A 114 16.19 7.18 -0.94
CA ASP A 114 14.90 6.52 -1.14
C ASP A 114 14.58 6.12 -2.59
N HIS A 115 15.61 6.05 -3.46
CA HIS A 115 15.42 5.57 -4.82
C HIS A 115 15.31 4.05 -4.85
N LEU A 116 14.33 3.54 -5.60
CA LEU A 116 14.16 2.11 -5.84
C LEU A 116 15.38 1.51 -6.56
N LYS A 117 16.00 0.50 -5.96
CA LYS A 117 17.17 -0.23 -6.48
C LYS A 117 16.85 -1.63 -6.96
N GLY A 118 15.77 -2.20 -6.47
CA GLY A 118 15.35 -3.55 -6.81
C GLY A 118 14.31 -4.10 -5.86
N ILE A 119 14.12 -5.40 -5.94
CA ILE A 119 13.18 -6.13 -5.08
C ILE A 119 13.87 -7.32 -4.42
N LEU A 120 13.50 -7.59 -3.17
CA LEU A 120 13.89 -8.78 -2.42
C LEU A 120 12.65 -9.64 -2.18
N SER A 121 12.57 -10.81 -2.83
CA SER A 121 11.45 -11.72 -2.57
C SER A 121 11.57 -12.34 -1.17
N LEU A 122 10.43 -12.65 -0.55
CA LEU A 122 10.42 -13.37 0.74
C LEU A 122 11.08 -14.74 0.61
N GLU A 123 10.97 -15.40 -0.56
CA GLU A 123 11.70 -16.64 -0.85
C GLU A 123 13.22 -16.45 -0.72
N SER A 124 13.76 -15.42 -1.40
CA SER A 124 15.20 -15.12 -1.33
C SER A 124 15.66 -14.80 0.09
N LEU A 125 14.83 -14.10 0.85
CA LEU A 125 15.12 -13.77 2.25
C LEU A 125 15.21 -15.03 3.13
N LEU A 126 14.38 -16.04 2.86
CA LEU A 126 14.29 -17.25 3.69
C LEU A 126 15.33 -18.31 3.34
N ILE A 127 15.76 -18.43 2.07
CA ILE A 127 16.64 -19.52 1.62
C ILE A 127 18.12 -19.16 1.59
N ASN A 128 18.48 -17.87 1.63
CA ASN A 128 19.87 -17.44 1.60
C ASN A 128 20.45 -17.31 3.04
N ASP A 129 21.79 -17.28 3.11
CA ASP A 129 22.49 -17.12 4.39
C ASP A 129 22.13 -15.76 5.01
N PRO A 130 21.74 -15.72 6.29
CA PRO A 130 21.37 -14.48 6.98
C PRO A 130 22.45 -13.39 6.97
N GLU A 131 23.73 -13.75 6.86
CA GLU A 131 24.85 -12.79 6.81
C GLU A 131 25.04 -12.17 5.41
N THR A 132 24.32 -12.66 4.37
CA THR A 132 24.39 -12.13 3.03
C THR A 132 23.77 -10.73 2.96
N LEU A 133 24.40 -9.83 2.18
CA LEU A 133 23.83 -8.49 1.94
C LEU A 133 22.60 -8.57 1.03
N VAL A 134 21.64 -7.70 1.27
CA VAL A 134 20.47 -7.53 0.40
C VAL A 134 20.90 -7.26 -1.04
N ALA A 135 21.91 -6.40 -1.25
CA ALA A 135 22.47 -6.05 -2.56
C ALA A 135 22.96 -7.25 -3.40
N ASP A 136 23.30 -8.37 -2.75
CA ASP A 136 23.86 -9.56 -3.42
C ASP A 136 22.75 -10.53 -3.88
N VAL A 137 21.56 -10.47 -3.27
CA VAL A 137 20.46 -11.41 -3.55
C VAL A 137 19.19 -10.73 -4.12
N MET A 138 19.11 -9.39 -4.06
CA MET A 138 18.00 -8.65 -4.65
C MET A 138 18.00 -8.78 -6.17
N ARG A 139 16.83 -8.74 -6.80
CA ARG A 139 16.67 -8.56 -8.24
C ARG A 139 16.92 -7.10 -8.59
N LYS A 140 17.89 -6.88 -9.50
CA LYS A 140 18.25 -5.55 -10.05
C LYS A 140 17.68 -5.32 -11.46
N GLU A 141 16.90 -6.26 -11.98
CA GLU A 141 16.24 -6.12 -13.29
C GLU A 141 15.21 -4.98 -13.25
N PRO A 142 14.82 -4.42 -14.39
CA PRO A 142 13.79 -3.39 -14.41
C PRO A 142 12.56 -3.89 -13.68
N VAL A 143 12.26 -3.27 -12.56
CA VAL A 143 11.03 -3.52 -11.81
C VAL A 143 9.92 -2.82 -12.57
N ILE A 144 8.84 -3.54 -12.89
CA ILE A 144 7.64 -2.90 -13.41
C ILE A 144 7.13 -1.98 -12.30
N SER A 145 7.06 -0.70 -12.57
CA SER A 145 6.63 0.35 -11.66
C SER A 145 5.68 1.28 -12.37
N PHE A 146 4.88 1.99 -11.60
CA PHE A 146 3.93 2.98 -12.08
C PHE A 146 4.25 4.34 -11.49
N THR A 147 3.68 5.38 -12.06
CA THR A 147 3.58 6.71 -11.45
C THR A 147 2.16 6.93 -10.95
N PRO A 148 1.94 7.82 -9.97
CA PRO A 148 0.60 8.10 -9.48
C PRO A 148 -0.38 8.57 -10.56
N GLU A 149 0.14 9.20 -11.64
CA GLU A 149 -0.64 9.72 -12.76
C GLU A 149 -0.96 8.69 -13.84
N ASP A 150 -0.40 7.48 -13.76
CA ASP A 150 -0.71 6.41 -14.72
C ASP A 150 -2.18 6.01 -14.63
N GLU A 151 -2.75 5.60 -15.77
CA GLU A 151 -4.13 5.12 -15.85
C GLU A 151 -4.28 3.78 -15.12
N ALA A 152 -5.31 3.66 -14.28
CA ALA A 152 -5.60 2.42 -13.53
C ALA A 152 -5.81 1.21 -14.44
N ASP A 153 -6.45 1.40 -15.61
CA ASP A 153 -6.66 0.35 -16.60
C ASP A 153 -5.34 -0.18 -17.19
N ASP A 154 -4.36 0.69 -17.43
CA ASP A 154 -3.03 0.29 -17.92
C ASP A 154 -2.28 -0.52 -16.85
N ALA A 155 -2.38 -0.10 -15.60
CA ALA A 155 -1.84 -0.86 -14.47
C ALA A 155 -2.52 -2.24 -14.35
N ALA A 156 -3.85 -2.31 -14.41
CA ALA A 156 -4.59 -3.57 -14.36
C ALA A 156 -4.17 -4.54 -15.47
N GLN A 157 -4.00 -4.04 -16.71
CA GLN A 157 -3.50 -4.84 -17.83
C GLN A 157 -2.06 -5.34 -17.61
N ALA A 158 -1.20 -4.52 -16.97
CA ALA A 158 0.15 -4.94 -16.65
C ALA A 158 0.15 -6.02 -15.55
N PHE A 159 -0.69 -5.89 -14.51
CA PHE A 159 -0.87 -6.90 -13.49
C PHE A 159 -1.28 -8.26 -14.09
N GLU A 160 -2.30 -8.27 -14.98
CA GLU A 160 -2.72 -9.48 -15.69
C GLU A 160 -1.62 -10.04 -16.59
N ARG A 161 -0.98 -9.18 -17.38
CA ARG A 161 0.01 -9.59 -18.40
C ARG A 161 1.26 -10.21 -17.80
N TYR A 162 1.71 -9.70 -16.65
CA TYR A 162 2.97 -10.06 -16.01
C TYR A 162 2.79 -10.89 -14.74
N ASP A 163 1.55 -11.28 -14.43
CA ASP A 163 1.18 -12.05 -13.24
C ASP A 163 1.72 -11.40 -11.95
N LEU A 164 1.48 -10.08 -11.81
CA LEU A 164 1.96 -9.32 -10.67
C LEU A 164 1.02 -9.48 -9.47
N VAL A 165 1.58 -9.60 -8.29
CA VAL A 165 0.85 -9.52 -7.01
C VAL A 165 0.87 -8.08 -6.50
N SER A 166 2.03 -7.42 -6.63
CA SER A 166 2.22 -6.02 -6.26
C SER A 166 3.21 -5.34 -7.21
N ALA A 167 3.17 -4.03 -7.29
CA ALA A 167 4.13 -3.22 -8.05
C ALA A 167 4.36 -1.88 -7.34
N PRO A 168 5.59 -1.34 -7.34
CA PRO A 168 5.86 -0.06 -6.70
C PRO A 168 5.30 1.08 -7.53
N VAL A 169 4.77 2.09 -6.84
CA VAL A 169 4.46 3.40 -7.40
C VAL A 169 5.62 4.33 -7.03
N ILE A 170 6.16 5.03 -7.99
CA ILE A 170 7.34 5.89 -7.84
C ILE A 170 7.10 7.27 -8.47
N ASP A 171 7.74 8.30 -7.89
CA ASP A 171 7.73 9.68 -8.44
C ASP A 171 8.71 9.83 -9.62
#